data_68373033cb6012b4c2dc09de6020327e
#
_entry.id   68373033cb6012b4c2dc09de6020327e
#
_cell.length_a   1.000
_cell.length_b   1.000
_cell.length_c   1.000
_cell.angle_alpha   90.00
_cell.angle_beta   90.00
_cell.angle_gamma   90.00
#
_symmetry.space_group_name_H-M   'P 1'
#
loop_
_entity.id
_entity.type
_entity.pdbx_description
1 polymer ?
#
loop_
_entity_poly.entity_id
_entity_poly.type
_entity_poly.pdbx_seq_one_letter_code
_entity_poly.pdbx_strand_id
1 'polypeptide(L)'
;MPALPDKLVRGRIVELEIVNADKLTNVLLNEAAVQYINDAAKGVLMLNVPAELDGTYSLKLISSNGEIAYDVLVVANEETVWAGPLDISWGDGGRVLVPAVSFAKVTAGTVMKVYFDQKDQTWAQAQFNYGDWSGIAFSLFDTTMVPTDIYGWSFESRVMELTLTQEILDNIQAKQGDCEDQINVGIIIQGSDLTFTKITIVN
;
A
#
# COMPACT_ATOMS: atom_id res chain seq x y z
N MET A 1 -32.46 1.01 5.11
CA MET A 1 -31.31 0.18 5.52
C MET A 1 -30.08 1.03 5.38
N PRO A 2 -29.18 1.08 6.34
CA PRO A 2 -27.89 1.70 6.11
C PRO A 2 -27.24 0.97 4.94
N ALA A 3 -26.56 1.74 4.06
CA ALA A 3 -25.85 1.16 2.94
C ALA A 3 -24.60 0.47 3.48
N LEU A 4 -24.48 -0.84 3.27
CA LEU A 4 -23.22 -1.53 3.53
C LEU A 4 -22.14 -1.01 2.57
N PRO A 5 -20.87 -0.96 2.99
CA PRO A 5 -19.81 -0.53 2.12
C PRO A 5 -19.67 -1.53 0.96
N ASP A 6 -19.48 -1.01 -0.23
CA ASP A 6 -19.18 -1.79 -1.43
C ASP A 6 -17.73 -2.33 -1.44
N LYS A 7 -16.89 -1.86 -0.50
CA LYS A 7 -15.49 -2.25 -0.33
C LYS A 7 -15.15 -2.58 1.13
N LEU A 8 -14.41 -3.65 1.32
CA LEU A 8 -13.77 -4.04 2.58
C LEU A 8 -12.25 -4.00 2.41
N VAL A 9 -11.54 -3.58 3.46
CA VAL A 9 -10.07 -3.53 3.44
C VAL A 9 -9.52 -4.75 4.16
N ARG A 10 -8.75 -5.59 3.46
CA ARG A 10 -8.14 -6.81 4.02
C ARG A 10 -7.20 -6.49 5.19
N GLY A 11 -7.10 -7.40 6.15
CA GLY A 11 -6.26 -7.23 7.33
C GLY A 11 -6.73 -6.13 8.30
N ARG A 12 -7.96 -5.60 8.14
CA ARG A 12 -8.53 -4.56 9.00
C ARG A 12 -9.82 -5.02 9.66
N ILE A 13 -10.11 -4.39 10.79
CA ILE A 13 -11.46 -4.46 11.37
C ILE A 13 -12.29 -3.37 10.72
N VAL A 14 -13.38 -3.77 10.07
CA VAL A 14 -14.31 -2.87 9.40
C VAL A 14 -15.61 -2.79 10.21
N GLU A 15 -16.04 -1.58 10.50
CA GLU A 15 -17.31 -1.34 11.19
C GLU A 15 -18.46 -1.28 10.17
N LEU A 16 -19.47 -2.10 10.37
CA LEU A 16 -20.68 -2.15 9.56
C LEU A 16 -21.88 -1.75 10.42
N GLU A 17 -22.59 -0.72 10.03
CA GLU A 17 -23.84 -0.35 10.69
C GLU A 17 -24.95 -1.32 10.28
N ILE A 18 -25.47 -2.11 11.24
CA ILE A 18 -26.45 -3.17 10.98
C ILE A 18 -27.60 -3.06 11.97
N VAL A 19 -28.82 -2.98 11.45
CA VAL A 19 -30.01 -3.04 12.27
C VAL A 19 -30.22 -4.48 12.78
N ASN A 20 -30.45 -4.64 14.10
CA ASN A 20 -30.54 -5.94 14.78
C ASN A 20 -29.29 -6.80 14.68
N ALA A 21 -28.11 -6.19 14.78
CA ALA A 21 -26.83 -6.89 14.81
C ALA A 21 -26.81 -7.99 15.90
N ASP A 22 -27.52 -7.78 17.03
CA ASP A 22 -27.69 -8.72 18.14
C ASP A 22 -28.30 -10.08 17.75
N LYS A 23 -28.95 -10.15 16.60
CA LYS A 23 -29.58 -11.38 16.10
C LYS A 23 -28.72 -12.16 15.11
N LEU A 24 -27.55 -11.65 14.77
CA LEU A 24 -26.64 -12.38 13.91
C LEU A 24 -26.10 -13.62 14.60
N THR A 25 -26.15 -14.73 13.88
CA THR A 25 -25.65 -16.03 14.33
C THR A 25 -24.34 -16.41 13.62
N ASN A 26 -24.12 -15.85 12.42
CA ASN A 26 -22.90 -16.08 11.66
C ASN A 26 -22.67 -14.98 10.62
N VAL A 27 -21.40 -14.81 10.21
CA VAL A 27 -20.98 -13.95 9.10
C VAL A 27 -20.00 -14.73 8.23
N LEU A 28 -20.26 -14.77 6.91
CA LEU A 28 -19.45 -15.51 5.96
C LEU A 28 -18.95 -14.59 4.85
N LEU A 29 -17.75 -14.87 4.34
CA LEU A 29 -17.24 -14.39 3.06
C LEU A 29 -17.02 -15.61 2.15
N ASN A 30 -17.78 -15.72 1.05
CA ASN A 30 -17.80 -16.89 0.16
C ASN A 30 -17.87 -18.24 0.91
N GLU A 31 -18.88 -18.42 1.76
CA GLU A 31 -19.10 -19.62 2.58
C GLU A 31 -18.07 -19.86 3.71
N ALA A 32 -16.98 -19.09 3.79
CA ALA A 32 -16.02 -19.18 4.88
C ALA A 32 -16.44 -18.28 6.06
N ALA A 33 -16.51 -18.83 7.27
CA ALA A 33 -16.81 -18.06 8.46
C ALA A 33 -15.69 -17.08 8.76
N VAL A 34 -16.07 -15.83 9.04
CA VAL A 34 -15.13 -14.76 9.42
C VAL A 34 -15.37 -14.34 10.87
N GLN A 35 -14.32 -13.89 11.53
CA GLN A 35 -14.40 -13.38 12.89
C GLN A 35 -15.13 -12.04 12.92
N TYR A 36 -16.04 -11.87 13.86
CA TYR A 36 -16.73 -10.62 14.07
C TYR A 36 -17.04 -10.38 15.55
N ILE A 37 -17.22 -9.12 15.91
CA ILE A 37 -17.72 -8.68 17.22
C ILE A 37 -18.99 -7.88 16.98
N ASN A 38 -20.02 -8.21 17.72
CA ASN A 38 -21.30 -7.54 17.64
C ASN A 38 -21.46 -6.55 18.80
N ASP A 39 -21.46 -5.25 18.50
CA ASP A 39 -21.79 -4.20 19.46
C ASP A 39 -23.26 -3.81 19.29
N ALA A 40 -24.13 -4.62 19.87
CA ALA A 40 -25.58 -4.42 19.79
C ALA A 40 -26.03 -3.07 20.35
N ALA A 41 -25.30 -2.50 21.32
CA ALA A 41 -25.65 -1.22 21.94
C ALA A 41 -25.46 -0.06 20.95
N LYS A 42 -24.50 -0.19 20.04
CA LYS A 42 -24.23 0.80 19.00
C LYS A 42 -24.89 0.44 17.65
N GLY A 43 -25.42 -0.77 17.50
CA GLY A 43 -25.91 -1.25 16.20
C GLY A 43 -24.78 -1.45 15.18
N VAL A 44 -23.59 -1.84 15.65
CA VAL A 44 -22.39 -1.99 14.83
C VAL A 44 -21.89 -3.43 14.88
N LEU A 45 -21.56 -3.97 13.72
CA LEU A 45 -20.80 -5.21 13.54
C LEU A 45 -19.35 -4.85 13.20
N MET A 46 -18.41 -5.25 14.03
CA MET A 46 -16.98 -5.14 13.73
C MET A 46 -16.52 -6.44 13.06
N LEU A 47 -16.26 -6.38 11.76
CA LEU A 47 -15.84 -7.51 10.94
C LEU A 47 -14.32 -7.53 10.79
N ASN A 48 -13.68 -8.61 11.20
CA ASN A 48 -12.25 -8.82 10.94
C ASN A 48 -12.07 -9.40 9.53
N VAL A 49 -11.62 -8.58 8.58
CA VAL A 49 -11.42 -9.00 7.19
C VAL A 49 -10.07 -9.72 7.07
N PRO A 50 -10.04 -11.01 6.67
CA PRO A 50 -8.79 -11.75 6.55
C PRO A 50 -7.80 -11.07 5.60
N ALA A 51 -6.50 -11.14 5.94
CA ALA A 51 -5.45 -10.41 5.21
C ALA A 51 -5.12 -11.03 3.83
N GLU A 52 -5.41 -12.31 3.66
CA GLU A 52 -5.14 -13.09 2.43
C GLU A 52 -6.20 -12.91 1.34
N LEU A 53 -7.32 -12.24 1.64
CA LEU A 53 -8.41 -12.06 0.69
C LEU A 53 -8.12 -10.92 -0.28
N ASP A 54 -8.54 -11.11 -1.54
CA ASP A 54 -8.47 -10.08 -2.59
C ASP A 54 -9.53 -10.37 -3.66
N GLY A 55 -10.21 -9.33 -4.17
CA GLY A 55 -11.24 -9.46 -5.19
C GLY A 55 -12.67 -9.43 -4.64
N THR A 56 -13.63 -9.93 -5.42
CA THR A 56 -15.06 -9.88 -5.10
C THR A 56 -15.49 -11.09 -4.28
N TYR A 57 -16.20 -10.83 -3.18
CA TYR A 57 -16.73 -11.84 -2.27
C TYR A 57 -18.22 -11.60 -2.01
N SER A 58 -18.96 -12.68 -1.76
CA SER A 58 -20.30 -12.59 -1.22
C SER A 58 -20.23 -12.52 0.31
N LEU A 59 -20.55 -11.37 0.88
CA LEU A 59 -20.70 -11.20 2.33
C LEU A 59 -22.10 -11.65 2.73
N LYS A 60 -22.21 -12.72 3.52
CA LYS A 60 -23.47 -13.23 4.05
C LYS A 60 -23.61 -12.93 5.53
N LEU A 61 -24.72 -12.33 5.89
CA LEU A 61 -25.15 -12.09 7.26
C LEU A 61 -26.27 -13.04 7.59
N ILE A 62 -26.06 -13.95 8.54
CA ILE A 62 -26.99 -15.01 8.90
C ILE A 62 -27.57 -14.73 10.27
N SER A 63 -28.90 -14.86 10.38
CA SER A 63 -29.67 -14.76 11.64
C SER A 63 -30.66 -15.88 11.74
N SER A 64 -31.33 -15.99 12.90
CA SER A 64 -32.46 -16.92 13.08
C SER A 64 -33.66 -16.67 12.13
N ASN A 65 -33.73 -15.47 11.54
CA ASN A 65 -34.83 -15.05 10.66
C ASN A 65 -34.52 -15.21 9.18
N GLY A 66 -33.31 -15.68 8.82
CA GLY A 66 -32.84 -15.85 7.45
C GLY A 66 -31.46 -15.29 7.21
N GLU A 67 -31.10 -15.25 5.94
CA GLU A 67 -29.79 -14.72 5.50
C GLU A 67 -29.97 -13.55 4.52
N ILE A 68 -28.99 -12.67 4.49
CA ILE A 68 -28.85 -11.61 3.49
C ILE A 68 -27.44 -11.72 2.91
N ALA A 69 -27.32 -11.66 1.59
CA ALA A 69 -26.06 -11.69 0.88
C ALA A 69 -25.83 -10.40 0.08
N TYR A 70 -24.57 -9.94 0.05
CA TYR A 70 -24.11 -8.77 -0.70
C TYR A 70 -22.81 -9.07 -1.38
N ASP A 71 -22.62 -8.54 -2.58
CA ASP A 71 -21.30 -8.55 -3.21
C ASP A 71 -20.48 -7.39 -2.66
N VAL A 72 -19.29 -7.72 -2.14
CA VAL A 72 -18.31 -6.75 -1.61
C VAL A 72 -16.97 -6.95 -2.29
N LEU A 73 -16.28 -5.85 -2.59
CA LEU A 73 -14.92 -5.90 -3.09
C LEU A 73 -13.93 -5.84 -1.92
N VAL A 74 -13.17 -6.89 -1.70
CA VAL A 74 -12.06 -6.89 -0.75
C VAL A 74 -10.83 -6.34 -1.45
N VAL A 75 -10.24 -5.29 -0.89
CA VAL A 75 -9.08 -4.60 -1.46
C VAL A 75 -7.93 -4.57 -0.47
N ALA A 76 -6.71 -4.47 -1.00
CA ALA A 76 -5.53 -4.28 -0.19
C ALA A 76 -5.61 -2.97 0.62
N ASN A 77 -5.01 -2.98 1.79
CA ASN A 77 -4.81 -1.78 2.58
C ASN A 77 -3.62 -0.99 2.01
N GLU A 78 -3.92 0.00 1.18
CA GLU A 78 -2.92 0.85 0.55
C GLU A 78 -2.86 2.21 1.25
N GLU A 79 -1.74 2.50 1.91
CA GLU A 79 -1.49 3.74 2.64
C GLU A 79 -0.48 4.62 1.88
N THR A 80 -0.81 5.89 1.62
CA THR A 80 0.11 6.82 0.98
C THR A 80 1.12 7.34 2.01
N VAL A 81 2.40 7.09 1.76
CA VAL A 81 3.52 7.54 2.61
C VAL A 81 4.25 8.75 2.05
N TRP A 82 4.04 9.04 0.76
CA TRP A 82 4.51 10.25 0.10
C TRP A 82 3.57 10.61 -1.05
N ALA A 83 3.31 11.92 -1.27
CA ALA A 83 2.46 12.43 -2.34
C ALA A 83 3.16 13.57 -3.10
N GLY A 84 3.10 13.50 -4.44
CA GLY A 84 3.60 14.47 -5.39
C GLY A 84 2.49 15.33 -6.02
N PRO A 85 2.65 15.80 -7.26
CA PRO A 85 3.73 15.42 -8.20
C PRO A 85 5.07 16.09 -7.92
N LEU A 86 6.18 15.38 -8.21
CA LEU A 86 7.53 15.92 -8.19
C LEU A 86 8.33 15.41 -9.39
N ASP A 87 8.86 16.34 -10.16
CA ASP A 87 9.85 16.05 -11.20
C ASP A 87 11.19 15.72 -10.53
N ILE A 88 11.63 14.46 -10.61
CA ILE A 88 12.88 14.10 -9.98
C ILE A 88 14.09 14.62 -10.76
N SER A 89 15.13 14.97 -10.03
CA SER A 89 16.42 15.39 -10.58
C SER A 89 17.57 14.84 -9.73
N TRP A 90 18.78 14.97 -10.24
CA TRP A 90 20.01 14.64 -9.48
C TRP A 90 20.40 15.74 -8.49
N GLY A 91 19.68 16.86 -8.46
CA GLY A 91 19.89 17.98 -7.54
C GLY A 91 18.91 17.99 -6.37
N ASP A 92 19.19 18.83 -5.37
CA ASP A 92 18.45 18.88 -4.08
C ASP A 92 16.96 19.17 -4.24
N GLY A 93 16.55 20.01 -5.18
CA GLY A 93 15.15 20.38 -5.38
C GLY A 93 14.28 19.30 -6.06
N GLY A 94 14.85 18.21 -6.55
CA GLY A 94 14.15 17.15 -7.26
C GLY A 94 14.32 15.77 -6.61
N ARG A 95 14.41 15.70 -5.30
CA ARG A 95 14.51 14.44 -4.54
C ARG A 95 13.21 14.13 -3.82
N VAL A 96 12.75 12.89 -3.94
CA VAL A 96 11.70 12.36 -3.07
C VAL A 96 12.34 11.91 -1.76
N LEU A 97 11.82 12.39 -0.65
CA LEU A 97 12.29 12.05 0.69
C LEU A 97 11.13 11.38 1.45
N VAL A 98 11.27 10.08 1.75
CA VAL A 98 10.26 9.33 2.51
C VAL A 98 10.77 9.16 3.95
N PRO A 99 10.05 9.67 4.96
CA PRO A 99 10.48 9.55 6.36
C PRO A 99 10.55 8.09 6.83
N ALA A 100 11.57 7.72 7.59
CA ALA A 100 11.73 6.39 8.15
C ALA A 100 10.54 5.99 9.05
N VAL A 101 9.92 6.95 9.74
CA VAL A 101 8.75 6.71 10.59
C VAL A 101 7.55 6.14 9.81
N SER A 102 7.45 6.41 8.50
CA SER A 102 6.41 5.84 7.64
C SER A 102 6.48 4.30 7.56
N PHE A 103 7.64 3.74 7.87
CA PHE A 103 7.88 2.29 7.85
C PHE A 103 7.89 1.65 9.25
N ALA A 104 7.69 2.42 10.31
CA ALA A 104 7.85 1.92 11.69
C ALA A 104 6.88 0.78 12.09
N LYS A 105 5.73 0.68 11.42
CA LYS A 105 4.72 -0.37 11.65
C LYS A 105 4.58 -1.34 10.48
N VAL A 106 5.44 -1.22 9.49
CA VAL A 106 5.43 -2.07 8.30
C VAL A 106 6.11 -3.40 8.63
N THR A 107 5.57 -4.49 8.15
CA THR A 107 6.11 -5.85 8.36
C THR A 107 6.73 -6.38 7.07
N ALA A 108 7.66 -7.32 7.20
CA ALA A 108 8.25 -7.99 6.06
C ALA A 108 7.17 -8.69 5.20
N GLY A 109 7.32 -8.60 3.88
CA GLY A 109 6.34 -9.08 2.90
C GLY A 109 5.37 -8.00 2.39
N THR A 110 5.30 -6.85 3.06
CA THR A 110 4.56 -5.67 2.57
C THR A 110 5.18 -5.16 1.28
N VAL A 111 4.36 -4.64 0.37
CA VAL A 111 4.81 -4.10 -0.92
C VAL A 111 4.78 -2.57 -0.88
N MET A 112 5.92 -1.94 -1.18
CA MET A 112 5.99 -0.52 -1.49
C MET A 112 5.76 -0.32 -2.99
N LYS A 113 4.78 0.54 -3.35
CA LYS A 113 4.50 0.92 -4.73
C LYS A 113 4.90 2.37 -4.97
N VAL A 114 5.65 2.59 -6.04
CA VAL A 114 6.09 3.91 -6.48
C VAL A 114 5.43 4.23 -7.81
N TYR A 115 4.55 5.21 -7.81
CA TYR A 115 3.80 5.64 -8.99
C TYR A 115 4.48 6.83 -9.66
N PHE A 116 4.59 6.78 -10.99
CA PHE A 116 5.29 7.81 -11.76
C PHE A 116 4.75 7.94 -13.17
N ASP A 117 5.02 9.10 -13.78
CA ASP A 117 4.92 9.36 -15.21
C ASP A 117 6.32 9.51 -15.80
N GLN A 118 6.54 8.98 -16.98
CA GLN A 118 7.79 9.14 -17.72
C GLN A 118 7.64 10.24 -18.76
N LYS A 119 8.54 11.24 -18.73
CA LYS A 119 8.51 12.39 -19.63
C LYS A 119 9.10 12.05 -20.98
N ASP A 120 10.26 11.43 -21.01
CA ASP A 120 10.89 10.96 -22.23
C ASP A 120 10.71 9.43 -22.34
N GLN A 121 10.21 8.99 -23.51
CA GLN A 121 9.97 7.55 -23.75
C GLN A 121 11.27 6.77 -24.05
N THR A 122 12.36 7.46 -24.32
CA THR A 122 13.65 6.86 -24.69
C THR A 122 14.69 6.94 -23.58
N TRP A 123 14.49 7.80 -22.60
CA TRP A 123 15.43 8.02 -21.52
C TRP A 123 14.73 8.34 -20.21
N ALA A 124 15.00 7.56 -19.18
CA ALA A 124 14.62 7.86 -17.81
C ALA A 124 15.55 7.15 -16.84
N GLN A 125 15.79 7.72 -15.68
CA GLN A 125 16.62 7.13 -14.64
C GLN A 125 15.99 7.33 -13.26
N ALA A 126 16.09 6.31 -12.42
CA ALA A 126 15.77 6.40 -11.00
C ALA A 126 16.85 5.72 -10.18
N GLN A 127 17.25 6.34 -9.09
CA GLN A 127 18.12 5.76 -8.08
C GLN A 127 17.42 5.81 -6.74
N PHE A 128 17.41 4.68 -6.06
CA PHE A 128 16.83 4.51 -4.74
C PHE A 128 17.95 4.32 -3.72
N ASN A 129 17.91 5.09 -2.66
CA ASN A 129 18.90 5.05 -1.59
C ASN A 129 18.22 4.99 -0.23
N TYR A 130 18.89 4.42 0.77
CA TYR A 130 18.57 4.68 2.16
C TYR A 130 18.91 6.12 2.54
N GLY A 131 18.51 6.58 3.70
CA GLY A 131 18.73 7.95 4.15
C GLY A 131 20.23 8.35 4.24
N ASP A 132 21.13 7.38 4.43
CA ASP A 132 22.59 7.58 4.44
C ASP A 132 23.24 7.56 3.04
N TRP A 133 22.44 7.59 1.99
CA TRP A 133 22.86 7.48 0.59
C TRP A 133 23.40 6.12 0.14
N SER A 134 23.41 5.10 1.00
CA SER A 134 23.70 3.75 0.53
C SER A 134 22.56 3.23 -0.37
N GLY A 135 22.93 2.63 -1.51
CA GLY A 135 21.96 2.28 -2.57
C GLY A 135 21.04 1.12 -2.19
N ILE A 136 19.79 1.21 -2.64
CA ILE A 136 18.84 0.09 -2.72
C ILE A 136 18.92 -0.42 -4.15
N ALA A 137 19.30 -1.69 -4.33
CA ALA A 137 19.53 -2.24 -5.67
C ALA A 137 18.25 -2.21 -6.51
N PHE A 138 18.31 -1.61 -7.69
CA PHE A 138 17.15 -1.49 -8.59
C PHE A 138 16.60 -2.85 -9.03
N SER A 139 17.43 -3.89 -9.08
CA SER A 139 17.02 -5.26 -9.38
C SER A 139 16.07 -5.90 -8.36
N LEU A 140 15.86 -5.26 -7.22
CA LEU A 140 14.88 -5.69 -6.21
C LEU A 140 13.45 -5.22 -6.53
N PHE A 141 13.31 -4.24 -7.44
CA PHE A 141 12.01 -3.74 -7.84
C PHE A 141 11.40 -4.62 -8.93
N ASP A 142 10.14 -4.99 -8.74
CA ASP A 142 9.33 -5.59 -9.79
C ASP A 142 8.77 -4.48 -10.68
N THR A 143 9.32 -4.37 -11.87
CA THR A 143 8.92 -3.41 -12.89
C THR A 143 9.31 -3.92 -14.26
N THR A 144 8.48 -3.66 -15.26
CA THR A 144 8.83 -3.96 -16.64
C THR A 144 9.65 -2.81 -17.19
N MET A 145 10.95 -3.07 -17.41
CA MET A 145 11.88 -2.13 -18.02
C MET A 145 12.24 -2.58 -19.41
N VAL A 146 12.18 -1.65 -20.36
CA VAL A 146 12.68 -1.85 -21.72
C VAL A 146 13.92 -0.97 -21.90
N PRO A 147 15.12 -1.53 -21.97
CA PRO A 147 16.33 -0.77 -22.29
C PRO A 147 16.18 -0.17 -23.69
N THR A 148 16.32 1.15 -23.80
CA THR A 148 16.24 1.84 -25.10
C THR A 148 17.59 2.05 -25.70
N ASP A 149 18.61 2.20 -24.87
CA ASP A 149 20.03 2.26 -25.21
C ASP A 149 20.87 1.93 -23.98
N ILE A 150 22.19 2.11 -24.06
CA ILE A 150 23.11 1.83 -22.94
C ILE A 150 23.00 2.82 -21.77
N TYR A 151 22.24 3.89 -21.90
CA TYR A 151 22.14 4.98 -20.93
C TYR A 151 20.73 5.30 -20.47
N GLY A 152 19.71 4.81 -21.17
CA GLY A 152 18.31 5.14 -20.90
C GLY A 152 17.41 3.93 -20.65
N TRP A 153 16.25 4.20 -20.07
CA TRP A 153 15.24 3.23 -19.75
C TRP A 153 13.87 3.71 -20.23
N SER A 154 13.06 2.82 -20.75
CA SER A 154 11.64 3.03 -20.96
C SER A 154 10.88 2.04 -20.08
N PHE A 155 9.88 2.52 -19.36
CA PHE A 155 9.07 1.69 -18.50
C PHE A 155 7.72 1.41 -19.16
N GLU A 156 7.35 0.15 -19.30
CA GLU A 156 6.01 -0.23 -19.76
C GLU A 156 4.97 0.04 -18.68
N SER A 157 5.30 -0.28 -17.43
CA SER A 157 4.49 0.05 -16.25
C SER A 157 4.74 1.49 -15.81
N ARG A 158 3.74 2.09 -15.17
CA ARG A 158 3.85 3.38 -14.44
C ARG A 158 3.90 3.16 -12.92
N VAL A 159 4.20 1.96 -12.51
CA VAL A 159 4.36 1.56 -11.11
C VAL A 159 5.59 0.69 -10.99
N MET A 160 6.44 0.98 -10.02
CA MET A 160 7.51 0.10 -9.54
C MET A 160 7.09 -0.48 -8.20
N GLU A 161 7.29 -1.77 -8.00
CA GLU A 161 6.94 -2.47 -6.76
C GLU A 161 8.20 -3.02 -6.09
N LEU A 162 8.34 -2.79 -4.79
CA LEU A 162 9.41 -3.33 -3.96
C LEU A 162 8.79 -4.11 -2.81
N THR A 163 9.05 -5.42 -2.76
CA THR A 163 8.72 -6.21 -1.57
C THR A 163 9.71 -5.87 -0.45
N LEU A 164 9.18 -5.34 0.63
CA LEU A 164 9.95 -4.93 1.80
C LEU A 164 10.34 -6.18 2.61
N THR A 165 11.59 -6.61 2.49
CA THR A 165 12.14 -7.66 3.34
C THR A 165 12.47 -7.13 4.72
N GLN A 166 12.69 -8.01 5.71
CA GLN A 166 13.13 -7.57 7.04
C GLN A 166 14.45 -6.79 6.96
N GLU A 167 15.39 -7.22 6.13
CA GLU A 167 16.66 -6.53 5.91
C GLU A 167 16.47 -5.10 5.39
N ILE A 168 15.57 -4.91 4.41
CA ILE A 168 15.25 -3.56 3.89
C ILE A 168 14.66 -2.69 4.99
N LEU A 169 13.71 -3.21 5.76
CA LEU A 169 13.06 -2.48 6.86
C LEU A 169 14.07 -2.10 7.95
N ASP A 170 14.95 -3.02 8.33
CA ASP A 170 16.01 -2.77 9.31
C ASP A 170 16.99 -1.69 8.80
N ASN A 171 17.36 -1.76 7.52
CA ASN A 171 18.20 -0.73 6.89
C ASN A 171 17.52 0.63 6.82
N ILE A 172 16.23 0.72 6.51
CA ILE A 172 15.46 1.98 6.53
C ILE A 172 15.54 2.64 7.92
N GLN A 173 15.47 1.86 8.99
CA GLN A 173 15.53 2.37 10.35
C GLN A 173 16.96 2.68 10.82
N ALA A 174 17.95 1.88 10.41
CA ALA A 174 19.34 2.03 10.84
C ALA A 174 20.13 3.09 10.05
N LYS A 175 19.76 3.31 8.77
CA LYS A 175 20.48 4.16 7.83
C LYS A 175 19.68 5.43 7.50
N GLN A 176 19.13 6.06 8.50
CA GLN A 176 18.40 7.32 8.34
C GLN A 176 19.35 8.47 8.00
N GLY A 177 18.85 9.46 7.27
CA GLY A 177 19.59 10.67 6.98
C GLY A 177 19.90 11.47 8.24
N ASP A 178 21.10 12.02 8.31
CA ASP A 178 21.64 12.81 9.42
C ASP A 178 21.89 14.28 9.05
N CYS A 179 21.75 14.64 7.77
CA CYS A 179 21.88 16.02 7.30
C CYS A 179 20.61 16.83 7.59
N GLU A 180 20.75 18.14 7.79
CA GLU A 180 19.67 19.04 8.21
C GLU A 180 18.39 18.95 7.36
N ASP A 181 18.55 18.82 6.04
CA ASP A 181 17.46 18.67 5.07
C ASP A 181 16.94 17.23 4.90
N GLN A 182 17.62 16.24 5.48
CA GLN A 182 17.35 14.80 5.31
C GLN A 182 17.20 14.06 6.64
N ILE A 183 17.09 14.79 7.73
CA ILE A 183 17.01 14.19 9.08
C ILE A 183 15.79 13.26 9.16
N ASN A 184 15.99 12.04 9.67
CA ASN A 184 14.97 10.98 9.77
C ASN A 184 14.40 10.49 8.43
N VAL A 185 15.03 10.80 7.30
CA VAL A 185 14.66 10.23 6.00
C VAL A 185 15.10 8.78 5.95
N GLY A 186 14.19 7.89 5.59
CA GLY A 186 14.46 6.46 5.43
C GLY A 186 14.80 6.07 4.00
N ILE A 187 14.14 6.71 3.01
CA ILE A 187 14.36 6.47 1.59
C ILE A 187 14.51 7.79 0.85
N ILE A 188 15.55 7.88 0.01
CA ILE A 188 15.80 8.99 -0.91
C ILE A 188 15.69 8.46 -2.34
N ILE A 189 14.93 9.17 -3.19
CA ILE A 189 14.84 8.83 -4.62
C ILE A 189 15.23 10.06 -5.44
N GLN A 190 16.10 9.85 -6.41
CA GLN A 190 16.54 10.86 -7.37
C GLN A 190 16.67 10.26 -8.77
N GLY A 191 16.84 11.09 -9.81
CA GLY A 191 16.97 10.61 -11.17
C GLY A 191 16.72 11.67 -12.21
N SER A 192 16.19 11.28 -13.38
CA SER A 192 15.81 12.19 -14.45
C SER A 192 14.63 11.65 -15.26
N ASP A 193 13.92 12.55 -15.90
CA ASP A 193 12.83 12.29 -16.85
C ASP A 193 11.66 11.46 -16.31
N LEU A 194 11.48 11.47 -15.00
CA LEU A 194 10.34 10.91 -14.29
C LEU A 194 9.65 11.99 -13.43
N THR A 195 8.33 11.94 -13.41
CA THR A 195 7.52 12.69 -12.45
C THR A 195 6.91 11.70 -11.48
N PHE A 196 7.35 11.67 -10.24
CA PHE A 196 6.75 10.81 -9.22
C PHE A 196 5.46 11.44 -8.70
N THR A 197 4.42 10.63 -8.59
CA THR A 197 3.07 11.10 -8.24
C THR A 197 2.67 10.70 -6.83
N LYS A 198 3.02 9.48 -6.39
CA LYS A 198 2.82 9.01 -5.01
C LYS A 198 3.69 7.79 -4.71
N ILE A 199 3.89 7.53 -3.42
CA ILE A 199 4.43 6.27 -2.90
C ILE A 199 3.45 5.73 -1.87
N THR A 200 3.14 4.43 -1.97
CA THR A 200 2.21 3.76 -1.08
C THR A 200 2.82 2.50 -0.48
N ILE A 201 2.27 2.09 0.66
CA ILE A 201 2.54 0.81 1.33
C ILE A 201 1.27 -0.03 1.23
N VAL A 202 1.40 -1.24 0.72
CA VAL A 202 0.29 -2.18 0.48
C VAL A 202 0.45 -3.40 1.39
N ASN A 203 -0.41 -3.47 2.42
CA ASN A 203 -0.46 -4.57 3.39
C ASN A 203 -1.53 -5.61 3.02
#